data_11cfb044f14d9f50f9db247c89e0d7dc
#
_entry.id   11cfb044f14d9f50f9db247c89e0d7dc
#
_cell.length_a   1.000
_cell.length_b   1.000
_cell.length_c   1.000
_cell.angle_alpha   90.00
_cell.angle_beta   90.00
_cell.angle_gamma   90.00
#
_symmetry.space_group_name_H-M   'P 1'
#
loop_
_entity.id
_entity.type
_entity.pdbx_description
1 polymer ?
#
loop_
_entity_poly.entity_id
_entity_poly.type
_entity_poly.pdbx_seq_one_letter_code
_entity_poly.pdbx_strand_id
1 'polypeptide(L)'
;MWRMERHVPRGGGNSLKPSHNHGLWQVGMFNNLAPWGENKFVSELKRTYKFQRGVNNILDCHANQTRILSKEYSFVAGATHVALCDSVGSYFRHWCGAFTLAEVLITLGIIGVVAAMTMPSLITAKQEKATISTIKKNYSIFANALLMAQNDNGELYTWGITKDADGLNLVSSNLKPYLKIIEDCGVGEKSDCAPGDNGKFKDLTGRKRTEDFSSSDYYSFRLNDGTAVAIQLKTKAECISSESSCMNFYIDTNGKKYPNTLGKDIFYFDGYGNGKLRAAGIDHSPSETGWAAQEGWYTTAWAMYKENLDYLRCPDKLEWNGKSTCK
;
A
#
# COMPACT_ATOMS: atom_id res chain seq x y z
N MET A 1 -28.03 -24.92 -48.50
CA MET A 1 -27.79 -26.31 -48.90
C MET A 1 -26.28 -26.44 -49.04
N TRP A 2 -25.59 -26.86 -47.99
CA TRP A 2 -24.34 -27.60 -47.94
C TRP A 2 -24.06 -27.89 -46.46
N ARG A 3 -24.10 -29.17 -46.18
CA ARG A 3 -23.93 -29.85 -44.87
C ARG A 3 -22.53 -30.52 -44.95
N MET A 4 -21.70 -30.31 -43.92
CA MET A 4 -20.53 -31.19 -43.59
C MET A 4 -20.30 -31.12 -42.09
N GLU A 5 -20.67 -32.01 -41.39
CA GLU A 5 -20.21 -33.35 -40.90
C GLU A 5 -18.99 -33.23 -39.98
N ARG A 6 -19.25 -33.67 -38.75
CA ARG A 6 -18.36 -33.82 -37.61
C ARG A 6 -17.38 -34.96 -37.83
N HIS A 7 -16.16 -34.75 -37.44
CA HIS A 7 -15.25 -35.86 -37.12
C HIS A 7 -14.75 -35.71 -35.67
N VAL A 8 -15.10 -36.72 -34.86
CA VAL A 8 -14.58 -37.02 -33.53
C VAL A 8 -13.65 -38.21 -33.67
N PRO A 9 -12.47 -38.24 -33.10
CA PRO A 9 -11.81 -39.46 -32.75
C PRO A 9 -11.96 -39.78 -31.25
N ARG A 10 -12.47 -40.95 -30.99
CA ARG A 10 -12.42 -41.66 -29.70
C ARG A 10 -11.05 -42.33 -29.53
N GLY A 11 -10.66 -42.45 -28.28
CA GLY A 11 -9.80 -43.56 -27.85
C GLY A 11 -8.68 -43.15 -26.94
N GLY A 12 -8.75 -43.66 -25.71
CA GLY A 12 -7.73 -44.39 -25.05
C GLY A 12 -7.61 -44.04 -23.58
N GLY A 13 -8.29 -44.79 -22.70
CA GLY A 13 -8.11 -44.73 -21.27
C GLY A 13 -6.78 -45.35 -20.84
N ASN A 14 -6.21 -44.82 -19.78
CA ASN A 14 -5.38 -45.58 -18.86
C ASN A 14 -5.49 -45.01 -17.46
N SER A 15 -6.08 -45.81 -16.60
CA SER A 15 -6.12 -45.66 -15.16
C SER A 15 -4.74 -45.90 -14.57
N LEU A 16 -4.22 -45.00 -13.75
CA LEU A 16 -3.16 -45.35 -12.80
C LEU A 16 -3.52 -44.78 -11.42
N LYS A 17 -3.45 -45.67 -10.44
CA LYS A 17 -3.72 -45.52 -9.01
C LYS A 17 -2.75 -44.56 -8.34
N PRO A 18 -3.15 -43.91 -7.20
CA PRO A 18 -2.26 -43.07 -6.42
C PRO A 18 -1.32 -43.92 -5.55
N SER A 19 -0.03 -43.67 -5.63
CA SER A 19 0.94 -44.15 -4.66
C SER A 19 1.31 -42.99 -3.73
N HIS A 20 1.08 -43.19 -2.43
CA HIS A 20 1.64 -42.38 -1.35
C HIS A 20 3.16 -42.44 -1.39
N ASN A 21 3.82 -41.29 -1.48
CA ASN A 21 5.19 -41.15 -1.03
C ASN A 21 5.38 -39.73 -0.43
N HIS A 22 5.71 -39.75 0.85
CA HIS A 22 6.26 -38.59 1.57
C HIS A 22 7.60 -38.20 0.92
N GLY A 23 7.67 -37.03 0.32
CA GLY A 23 8.88 -36.51 -0.28
C GLY A 23 9.17 -35.10 0.25
N LEU A 24 10.27 -35.00 0.96
CA LEU A 24 10.94 -33.78 1.42
C LEU A 24 10.90 -32.68 0.36
N TRP A 25 10.43 -31.50 0.75
CA TRP A 25 10.61 -30.29 -0.01
C TRP A 25 12.08 -29.86 0.06
N GLN A 26 12.82 -30.16 -0.98
CA GLN A 26 14.13 -29.55 -1.23
C GLN A 26 13.93 -28.07 -1.57
N VAL A 27 14.46 -27.19 -0.71
CA VAL A 27 14.67 -25.77 -0.97
C VAL A 27 15.81 -25.65 -1.99
N GLY A 28 15.46 -25.63 -3.26
CA GLY A 28 16.37 -25.44 -4.36
C GLY A 28 15.81 -24.48 -5.38
N MET A 29 15.86 -23.15 -5.08
CA MET A 29 15.74 -22.07 -6.08
C MET A 29 16.13 -20.75 -5.44
N PHE A 30 17.43 -20.47 -5.34
CA PHE A 30 18.00 -19.12 -5.31
C PHE A 30 19.47 -19.17 -5.69
N ASN A 31 19.73 -19.53 -6.94
CA ASN A 31 21.03 -19.24 -7.56
C ASN A 31 20.74 -18.72 -8.97
N ASN A 32 20.50 -17.41 -9.07
CA ASN A 32 20.77 -16.57 -10.24
C ASN A 32 20.16 -15.17 -9.99
N LEU A 33 20.80 -14.38 -9.16
CA LEU A 33 20.69 -12.93 -9.19
C LEU A 33 22.09 -12.34 -9.10
N ALA A 34 22.39 -11.57 -10.12
CA ALA A 34 23.64 -10.89 -10.39
C ALA A 34 24.10 -9.90 -9.30
N PRO A 35 25.30 -9.33 -9.39
CA PRO A 35 26.07 -8.80 -8.26
C PRO A 35 25.64 -7.38 -7.91
N TRP A 36 24.81 -7.25 -6.91
CA TRP A 36 24.63 -5.99 -6.19
C TRP A 36 25.13 -6.22 -4.77
N GLY A 37 25.99 -5.32 -4.33
CA GLY A 37 26.77 -5.38 -3.11
C GLY A 37 26.02 -5.91 -1.89
N GLU A 38 26.75 -6.54 -0.97
CA GLU A 38 26.25 -7.09 0.29
C GLU A 38 25.34 -6.10 1.02
N ASN A 39 24.03 -6.33 0.92
CA ASN A 39 23.03 -5.53 1.62
C ASN A 39 23.22 -5.74 3.13
N LYS A 40 23.27 -4.63 3.88
CA LYS A 40 23.22 -4.59 5.35
C LYS A 40 22.19 -5.56 5.95
N PHE A 41 21.13 -5.86 5.21
CA PHE A 41 20.07 -6.80 5.59
C PHE A 41 20.55 -8.25 5.71
N VAL A 42 21.49 -8.70 4.86
CA VAL A 42 22.04 -10.07 4.93
C VAL A 42 23.00 -10.22 6.11
N SER A 43 23.69 -9.16 6.50
CA SER A 43 24.56 -9.18 7.68
C SER A 43 23.76 -9.20 8.99
N GLU A 44 22.60 -8.55 9.01
CA GLU A 44 21.67 -8.61 10.16
C GLU A 44 21.00 -9.98 10.28
N LEU A 45 20.59 -10.60 9.18
CA LEU A 45 20.06 -11.96 9.19
C LEU A 45 21.08 -12.99 9.72
N LYS A 46 22.35 -12.86 9.35
CA LYS A 46 23.41 -13.71 9.87
C LYS A 46 23.65 -13.52 11.38
N ARG A 47 23.46 -12.30 11.91
CA ARG A 47 23.52 -12.02 13.36
C ARG A 47 22.33 -12.63 14.08
N THR A 48 21.13 -12.52 13.52
CA THR A 48 19.91 -13.10 14.08
C THR A 48 19.98 -14.62 14.13
N TYR A 49 20.53 -15.25 13.09
CA TYR A 49 20.71 -16.71 13.03
C TYR A 49 21.72 -17.22 14.08
N LYS A 50 22.81 -16.45 14.34
CA LYS A 50 23.75 -16.78 15.43
C LYS A 50 23.11 -16.63 16.81
N PHE A 51 22.21 -15.65 16.99
CA PHE A 51 21.47 -15.47 18.23
C PHE A 51 20.50 -16.64 18.48
N GLN A 52 19.79 -17.08 17.44
CA GLN A 52 18.84 -18.22 17.57
C GLN A 52 19.55 -19.54 17.89
N ARG A 53 20.78 -19.74 17.40
CA ARG A 53 21.62 -20.89 17.76
C ARG A 53 22.05 -20.86 19.23
N GLY A 54 22.30 -19.66 19.78
CA GLY A 54 22.60 -19.47 21.19
C GLY A 54 21.41 -19.80 22.11
N VAL A 55 20.19 -19.44 21.69
CA VAL A 55 18.97 -19.71 22.48
C VAL A 55 18.63 -21.20 22.50
N ASN A 56 18.80 -21.93 21.42
CA ASN A 56 18.56 -23.36 21.37
C ASN A 56 19.54 -24.16 22.28
N ASN A 57 20.79 -23.71 22.37
CA ASN A 57 21.76 -24.32 23.31
C ASN A 57 21.43 -24.04 24.76
N ILE A 58 20.77 -22.89 25.07
CA ILE A 58 20.30 -22.57 26.42
C ILE A 58 19.11 -23.47 26.81
N LEU A 59 18.21 -23.75 25.90
CA LEU A 59 17.07 -24.63 26.12
C LEU A 59 17.50 -26.08 26.33
N ASP A 60 18.54 -26.55 25.64
CA ASP A 60 19.09 -27.90 25.82
C ASP A 60 19.80 -28.05 27.21
N CYS A 61 20.42 -27.00 27.74
CA CYS A 61 20.94 -27.00 29.12
C CYS A 61 19.81 -27.14 30.14
N HIS A 62 18.68 -26.46 29.96
CA HIS A 62 17.53 -26.56 30.87
C HIS A 62 16.85 -27.93 30.82
N ALA A 63 16.74 -28.55 29.64
CA ALA A 63 16.12 -29.87 29.50
C ALA A 63 16.92 -30.99 30.15
N ASN A 64 18.24 -30.89 30.22
CA ASN A 64 19.08 -31.87 30.92
C ASN A 64 19.08 -31.67 32.45
N GLN A 65 18.89 -30.44 32.94
CA GLN A 65 18.82 -30.15 34.37
C GLN A 65 17.54 -30.67 35.03
N THR A 66 16.41 -30.68 34.32
CA THR A 66 15.13 -31.20 34.83
C THR A 66 15.12 -32.73 34.98
N ARG A 67 15.99 -33.46 34.25
CA ARG A 67 16.11 -34.94 34.40
C ARG A 67 16.94 -35.38 35.61
N ILE A 68 17.81 -34.52 36.13
CA ILE A 68 18.68 -34.84 37.30
C ILE A 68 18.02 -34.45 38.64
N LEU A 69 17.06 -33.54 38.64
CA LEU A 69 16.41 -33.01 39.84
C LEU A 69 15.15 -33.79 40.26
N SER A 70 14.83 -34.94 39.63
CA SER A 70 13.71 -35.80 40.05
C SER A 70 14.05 -36.77 41.21
N LYS A 71 15.21 -36.64 41.82
CA LYS A 71 15.52 -37.32 43.12
C LYS A 71 15.77 -36.28 44.18
N GLU A 72 14.72 -36.03 44.96
CA GLU A 72 14.70 -35.40 46.29
C GLU A 72 15.66 -34.23 46.55
N TYR A 73 15.12 -32.99 46.60
CA TYR A 73 15.45 -32.04 47.66
C TYR A 73 14.44 -30.89 47.73
N SER A 74 14.05 -30.57 48.95
CA SER A 74 13.08 -29.56 49.33
C SER A 74 13.48 -28.12 48.98
N PHE A 75 12.46 -27.35 48.60
CA PHE A 75 12.50 -25.93 48.26
C PHE A 75 13.00 -25.06 49.42
N VAL A 76 14.06 -24.28 49.22
CA VAL A 76 14.36 -23.08 49.99
C VAL A 76 14.37 -21.90 49.01
N ALA A 77 13.45 -20.97 49.25
CA ALA A 77 13.33 -19.74 48.50
C ALA A 77 14.45 -18.76 48.85
N GLY A 78 15.09 -18.20 47.82
CA GLY A 78 15.91 -17.00 47.91
C GLY A 78 17.39 -17.26 47.85
N ALA A 79 17.95 -17.11 46.64
CA ALA A 79 19.26 -16.52 46.40
C ALA A 79 19.66 -16.71 44.92
N THR A 80 20.16 -15.67 44.33
CA THR A 80 20.86 -15.66 43.04
C THR A 80 22.12 -16.52 43.14
N HIS A 81 22.05 -17.78 42.71
CA HIS A 81 23.24 -18.64 42.63
C HIS A 81 23.50 -19.04 41.18
N VAL A 82 24.69 -18.67 40.75
CA VAL A 82 25.35 -19.22 39.54
C VAL A 82 25.50 -20.73 39.77
N ALA A 83 24.73 -21.56 39.08
CA ALA A 83 24.90 -23.01 39.13
C ALA A 83 26.13 -23.38 38.30
N LEU A 84 27.21 -23.76 38.98
CA LEU A 84 28.36 -24.47 38.41
C LEU A 84 27.92 -25.89 38.09
N CYS A 85 27.84 -26.27 36.83
CA CYS A 85 27.70 -27.66 36.41
C CYS A 85 29.09 -28.31 36.48
N ASP A 86 29.44 -28.93 37.62
CA ASP A 86 30.55 -29.87 37.72
C ASP A 86 30.10 -31.26 37.28
N SER A 87 30.43 -31.63 36.03
CA SER A 87 30.43 -33.04 35.62
C SER A 87 31.85 -33.54 35.58
N VAL A 88 32.11 -34.54 36.39
CA VAL A 88 33.36 -35.27 36.49
C VAL A 88 33.66 -35.98 35.17
N GLY A 89 34.69 -35.54 34.47
CA GLY A 89 35.29 -36.27 33.33
C GLY A 89 35.09 -35.65 31.98
N SER A 90 36.07 -34.87 31.62
CA SER A 90 36.64 -34.46 30.31
C SER A 90 36.46 -33.00 29.88
N TYR A 91 37.51 -32.39 29.71
CA TYR A 91 38.13 -31.23 29.04
C TYR A 91 37.27 -30.32 28.13
N PHE A 92 36.02 -29.98 28.41
CA PHE A 92 35.34 -28.84 27.81
C PHE A 92 34.53 -28.07 28.83
N ARG A 93 35.12 -27.00 29.41
CA ARG A 93 34.35 -26.00 30.14
C ARG A 93 33.47 -25.24 29.17
N HIS A 94 32.23 -25.69 28.98
CA HIS A 94 31.21 -24.85 28.37
C HIS A 94 30.78 -23.83 29.42
N TRP A 95 31.22 -22.58 29.21
CA TRP A 95 30.69 -21.47 30.01
C TRP A 95 29.23 -21.25 29.57
N CYS A 96 28.29 -21.76 30.33
CA CYS A 96 26.89 -21.38 30.22
C CYS A 96 26.75 -20.00 30.86
N GLY A 97 26.98 -18.94 30.09
CA GLY A 97 26.71 -17.58 30.52
C GLY A 97 25.21 -17.38 30.67
N ALA A 98 24.69 -17.36 31.91
CA ALA A 98 23.31 -16.95 32.15
C ALA A 98 23.27 -15.41 32.13
N PHE A 99 22.35 -14.84 31.38
CA PHE A 99 22.10 -13.40 31.40
C PHE A 99 21.53 -12.98 32.74
N THR A 100 22.03 -11.89 33.29
CA THR A 100 21.45 -11.30 34.50
C THR A 100 20.12 -10.58 34.15
N LEU A 101 19.18 -10.58 35.08
CA LEU A 101 17.93 -9.83 34.94
C LEU A 101 18.21 -8.36 34.61
N ALA A 102 19.25 -7.77 35.17
CA ALA A 102 19.66 -6.41 34.97
C ALA A 102 20.10 -6.16 33.51
N GLU A 103 20.90 -7.04 32.89
CA GLU A 103 21.32 -6.93 31.46
C GLU A 103 20.12 -6.97 30.52
N VAL A 104 19.15 -7.87 30.78
CA VAL A 104 17.94 -7.95 29.96
C VAL A 104 17.11 -6.68 30.12
N LEU A 105 16.93 -6.16 31.32
CA LEU A 105 16.17 -4.95 31.56
C LEU A 105 16.82 -3.71 30.93
N ILE A 106 18.14 -3.57 31.04
CA ILE A 106 18.87 -2.45 30.44
C ILE A 106 18.79 -2.53 28.91
N THR A 107 19.02 -3.70 28.30
CA THR A 107 18.95 -3.87 26.84
C THR A 107 17.56 -3.60 26.29
N LEU A 108 16.51 -4.12 26.93
CA LEU A 108 15.13 -3.83 26.57
C LEU A 108 14.78 -2.34 26.71
N GLY A 109 15.29 -1.69 27.78
CA GLY A 109 15.13 -0.26 28.00
C GLY A 109 15.74 0.57 26.87
N ILE A 110 16.97 0.26 26.47
CA ILE A 110 17.67 0.96 25.37
C ILE A 110 16.94 0.73 24.04
N ILE A 111 16.58 -0.53 23.73
CA ILE A 111 15.84 -0.85 22.51
C ILE A 111 14.48 -0.11 22.48
N GLY A 112 13.78 -0.07 23.62
CA GLY A 112 12.50 0.62 23.74
C GLY A 112 12.61 2.12 23.45
N VAL A 113 13.61 2.80 24.00
CA VAL A 113 13.82 4.24 23.74
C VAL A 113 14.20 4.50 22.28
N VAL A 114 15.13 3.73 21.73
CA VAL A 114 15.54 3.87 20.32
C VAL A 114 14.34 3.61 19.38
N ALA A 115 13.59 2.55 19.64
CA ALA A 115 12.41 2.23 18.84
C ALA A 115 11.35 3.35 18.92
N ALA A 116 11.08 3.90 20.10
CA ALA A 116 10.11 4.97 20.29
C ALA A 116 10.48 6.23 19.49
N MET A 117 11.74 6.53 19.33
CA MET A 117 12.22 7.69 18.55
C MET A 117 12.25 7.44 17.04
N THR A 118 12.51 6.20 16.60
CA THR A 118 12.72 5.89 15.17
C THR A 118 11.49 5.37 14.45
N MET A 119 10.58 4.67 15.13
CA MET A 119 9.37 4.09 14.50
C MET A 119 8.46 5.12 13.84
N PRO A 120 8.11 6.28 14.46
CA PRO A 120 7.19 7.23 13.85
C PRO A 120 7.68 7.74 12.49
N SER A 121 8.95 8.09 12.37
CA SER A 121 9.54 8.60 11.14
C SER A 121 9.59 7.54 10.02
N LEU A 122 9.88 6.28 10.38
CA LEU A 122 9.91 5.18 9.43
C LEU A 122 8.51 4.82 8.91
N ILE A 123 7.51 4.83 9.79
CA ILE A 123 6.11 4.56 9.42
C ILE A 123 5.62 5.64 8.45
N THR A 124 5.84 6.93 8.78
CA THR A 124 5.45 8.05 7.91
C THR A 124 6.10 7.94 6.53
N ALA A 125 7.40 7.69 6.46
CA ALA A 125 8.11 7.55 5.19
C ALA A 125 7.58 6.36 4.34
N LYS A 126 7.20 5.24 4.98
CA LYS A 126 6.58 4.10 4.29
C LYS A 126 5.18 4.44 3.78
N GLN A 127 4.37 5.14 4.59
CA GLN A 127 3.03 5.56 4.19
C GLN A 127 3.07 6.53 3.01
N GLU A 128 3.96 7.52 3.02
CA GLU A 128 4.14 8.44 1.89
C GLU A 128 4.50 7.71 0.60
N LYS A 129 5.45 6.78 0.64
CA LYS A 129 5.82 5.97 -0.53
C LYS A 129 4.66 5.10 -1.02
N ALA A 130 3.89 4.51 -0.11
CA ALA A 130 2.71 3.71 -0.46
C ALA A 130 1.65 4.59 -1.14
N THR A 131 1.36 5.77 -0.60
CA THR A 131 0.44 6.75 -1.19
C THR A 131 0.86 7.14 -2.60
N ILE A 132 2.13 7.52 -2.81
CA ILE A 132 2.67 7.88 -4.13
C ILE A 132 2.54 6.71 -5.13
N SER A 133 2.87 5.50 -4.69
CA SER A 133 2.73 4.29 -5.51
C SER A 133 1.26 4.06 -5.91
N THR A 134 0.32 4.25 -4.99
CA THR A 134 -1.12 4.13 -5.23
C THR A 134 -1.61 5.21 -6.21
N ILE A 135 -1.14 6.46 -6.10
CA ILE A 135 -1.48 7.53 -7.05
C ILE A 135 -1.03 7.14 -8.47
N LYS A 136 0.22 6.72 -8.65
CA LYS A 136 0.77 6.32 -9.96
C LYS A 136 0.04 5.11 -10.54
N LYS A 137 -0.28 4.12 -9.71
CA LYS A 137 -1.08 2.95 -10.10
C LYS A 137 -2.45 3.36 -10.60
N ASN A 138 -3.17 4.20 -9.86
CA ASN A 138 -4.50 4.67 -10.23
C ASN A 138 -4.48 5.54 -11.48
N TYR A 139 -3.48 6.39 -11.64
CA TYR A 139 -3.25 7.11 -12.90
C TYR A 139 -3.21 6.14 -14.09
N SER A 140 -2.41 5.08 -14.00
CA SER A 140 -2.29 4.09 -15.07
C SER A 140 -3.60 3.33 -15.32
N ILE A 141 -4.33 2.98 -14.26
CA ILE A 141 -5.62 2.29 -14.37
C ILE A 141 -6.63 3.17 -15.12
N PHE A 142 -6.79 4.43 -14.71
CA PHE A 142 -7.77 5.32 -15.32
C PHE A 142 -7.36 5.77 -16.73
N ALA A 143 -6.07 6.01 -16.98
CA ALA A 143 -5.58 6.34 -18.31
C ALA A 143 -5.86 5.20 -19.31
N ASN A 144 -5.60 3.95 -18.92
CA ASN A 144 -5.91 2.79 -19.75
C ASN A 144 -7.43 2.58 -19.91
N ALA A 145 -8.21 2.76 -18.85
CA ALA A 145 -9.67 2.62 -18.92
C ALA A 145 -10.29 3.66 -19.87
N LEU A 146 -9.85 4.92 -19.80
CA LEU A 146 -10.29 5.97 -20.71
C LEU A 146 -9.90 5.66 -22.15
N LEU A 147 -8.67 5.21 -22.40
CA LEU A 147 -8.22 4.85 -23.74
C LEU A 147 -9.06 3.71 -24.33
N MET A 148 -9.30 2.64 -23.56
CA MET A 148 -10.13 1.52 -24.00
C MET A 148 -11.58 1.93 -24.22
N ALA A 149 -12.16 2.71 -23.31
CA ALA A 149 -13.52 3.20 -23.43
C ALA A 149 -13.72 4.10 -24.65
N GLN A 150 -12.72 4.90 -25.00
CA GLN A 150 -12.76 5.72 -26.22
C GLN A 150 -12.60 4.91 -27.50
N ASN A 151 -11.82 3.85 -27.51
CA ASN A 151 -11.72 2.95 -28.66
C ASN A 151 -13.08 2.35 -29.01
N ASP A 152 -13.91 2.08 -28.01
CA ASP A 152 -15.22 1.45 -28.18
C ASP A 152 -16.37 2.46 -28.40
N ASN A 153 -16.27 3.66 -27.78
CA ASN A 153 -17.37 4.63 -27.72
C ASN A 153 -17.05 5.99 -28.40
N GLY A 154 -15.86 6.15 -29.00
CA GLY A 154 -15.40 7.43 -29.54
C GLY A 154 -14.82 8.37 -28.48
N GLU A 155 -14.40 9.55 -28.90
CA GLU A 155 -13.77 10.54 -28.00
C GLU A 155 -14.72 11.00 -26.89
N LEU A 156 -14.18 11.20 -25.69
CA LEU A 156 -14.93 11.48 -24.46
C LEU A 156 -15.90 12.68 -24.61
N TYR A 157 -15.47 13.76 -25.27
CA TYR A 157 -16.34 14.93 -25.46
C TYR A 157 -17.56 14.66 -26.37
N THR A 158 -17.54 13.55 -27.13
CA THR A 158 -18.65 13.12 -27.99
C THR A 158 -19.70 12.28 -27.26
N TRP A 159 -19.45 11.86 -26.01
CA TRP A 159 -20.35 10.98 -25.27
C TRP A 159 -21.63 11.67 -24.78
N GLY A 160 -21.83 12.95 -25.09
CA GLY A 160 -23.02 13.68 -24.64
C GLY A 160 -23.02 13.96 -23.14
N ILE A 161 -21.86 14.24 -22.56
CA ILE A 161 -21.68 14.47 -21.13
C ILE A 161 -22.59 15.60 -20.63
N THR A 162 -23.39 15.29 -19.61
CA THR A 162 -24.19 16.24 -18.86
C THR A 162 -23.83 16.13 -17.37
N LYS A 163 -23.87 17.27 -16.66
CA LYS A 163 -23.58 17.32 -15.22
C LYS A 163 -24.82 16.96 -14.41
N ASP A 164 -25.32 15.74 -14.61
CA ASP A 164 -26.46 15.17 -13.92
C ASP A 164 -26.30 13.67 -13.70
N ALA A 165 -27.27 13.03 -13.06
CA ALA A 165 -27.23 11.61 -12.79
C ALA A 165 -27.17 10.75 -14.07
N ASP A 166 -27.85 11.16 -15.12
CA ASP A 166 -27.89 10.42 -16.38
C ASP A 166 -26.53 10.45 -17.07
N GLY A 167 -25.88 11.63 -17.13
CA GLY A 167 -24.52 11.78 -17.65
C GLY A 167 -23.51 10.98 -16.84
N LEU A 168 -23.59 11.00 -15.51
CA LEU A 168 -22.74 10.21 -14.62
C LEU A 168 -22.92 8.71 -14.84
N ASN A 169 -24.16 8.23 -14.98
CA ASN A 169 -24.44 6.82 -15.28
C ASN A 169 -23.93 6.41 -16.66
N LEU A 170 -24.11 7.26 -17.68
CA LEU A 170 -23.61 7.02 -19.03
C LEU A 170 -22.08 6.87 -19.04
N VAL A 171 -21.36 7.83 -18.49
CA VAL A 171 -19.89 7.81 -18.43
C VAL A 171 -19.40 6.62 -17.62
N SER A 172 -20.04 6.35 -16.49
CA SER A 172 -19.67 5.22 -15.66
C SER A 172 -19.91 3.88 -16.35
N SER A 173 -21.01 3.72 -17.09
CA SER A 173 -21.28 2.50 -17.85
C SER A 173 -20.23 2.24 -18.93
N ASN A 174 -19.69 3.28 -19.55
CA ASN A 174 -18.62 3.19 -20.55
C ASN A 174 -17.25 2.88 -19.94
N LEU A 175 -17.00 3.27 -18.68
CA LEU A 175 -15.71 3.04 -18.01
C LEU A 175 -15.65 1.71 -17.22
N LYS A 176 -16.77 1.28 -16.63
CA LYS A 176 -16.83 0.08 -15.77
C LYS A 176 -16.21 -1.18 -16.37
N PRO A 177 -16.43 -1.51 -17.67
CA PRO A 177 -15.87 -2.73 -18.25
C PRO A 177 -14.35 -2.84 -18.16
N TYR A 178 -13.67 -1.69 -18.03
CA TYR A 178 -12.20 -1.60 -18.00
C TYR A 178 -11.64 -1.39 -16.60
N LEU A 179 -12.50 -1.36 -15.56
CA LEU A 179 -12.12 -1.15 -14.17
C LEU A 179 -12.43 -2.40 -13.31
N LYS A 180 -11.54 -2.71 -12.37
CA LYS A 180 -11.76 -3.80 -11.40
C LYS A 180 -12.48 -3.24 -10.17
N ILE A 181 -13.78 -3.00 -10.31
CA ILE A 181 -14.65 -2.48 -9.25
C ILE A 181 -15.09 -3.64 -8.35
N ILE A 182 -14.96 -3.50 -7.03
CA ILE A 182 -15.47 -4.46 -6.02
C ILE A 182 -16.76 -3.98 -5.38
N GLU A 183 -16.99 -2.68 -5.35
CA GLU A 183 -18.20 -2.07 -4.80
C GLU A 183 -18.59 -0.88 -5.65
N ASP A 184 -19.78 -0.93 -6.21
CA ASP A 184 -20.36 0.11 -7.07
C ASP A 184 -21.49 0.80 -6.31
N CYS A 185 -21.29 2.07 -5.93
CA CYS A 185 -22.24 2.83 -5.14
C CYS A 185 -23.14 3.74 -5.96
N GLY A 186 -22.84 3.90 -7.25
CA GLY A 186 -23.70 4.73 -8.12
C GLY A 186 -23.60 6.22 -7.84
N VAL A 187 -24.64 6.95 -8.23
CA VAL A 187 -24.76 8.40 -8.07
C VAL A 187 -25.37 8.71 -6.71
N GLY A 188 -24.63 9.37 -5.84
CA GLY A 188 -25.16 10.05 -4.64
C GLY A 188 -25.84 9.20 -3.56
N GLU A 189 -26.02 7.90 -3.74
CA GLU A 189 -26.90 7.11 -2.88
C GLU A 189 -26.22 6.42 -1.70
N LYS A 190 -24.92 6.15 -1.78
CA LYS A 190 -24.21 5.41 -0.74
C LYS A 190 -22.92 6.09 -0.37
N SER A 191 -22.91 6.73 0.77
CA SER A 191 -21.71 7.33 1.36
C SER A 191 -20.58 6.33 1.64
N ASP A 192 -20.92 5.03 1.68
CA ASP A 192 -20.01 3.99 2.13
C ASP A 192 -18.82 3.73 1.20
N CYS A 193 -18.90 3.95 -0.09
CA CYS A 193 -17.78 3.85 -0.99
C CYS A 193 -17.27 5.18 -1.55
N ALA A 194 -17.85 6.29 -1.15
CA ALA A 194 -17.33 7.60 -1.51
C ALA A 194 -15.97 7.86 -0.84
N PRO A 195 -15.05 8.58 -1.52
CA PRO A 195 -13.80 9.04 -0.90
C PRO A 195 -14.07 9.82 0.39
N GLY A 196 -13.15 9.72 1.35
CA GLY A 196 -13.24 10.44 2.60
C GLY A 196 -14.14 9.76 3.65
N ASP A 197 -14.54 10.51 4.67
CA ASP A 197 -15.45 10.06 5.72
C ASP A 197 -16.90 10.26 5.25
N ASN A 198 -17.49 9.22 4.68
CA ASN A 198 -18.83 9.27 4.10
C ASN A 198 -19.02 10.43 3.09
N GLY A 199 -18.06 10.59 2.18
CA GLY A 199 -18.03 11.64 1.16
C GLY A 199 -17.43 12.97 1.63
N LYS A 200 -17.15 13.13 2.92
CA LYS A 200 -16.65 14.39 3.50
C LYS A 200 -15.15 14.34 3.76
N PHE A 201 -14.49 15.44 3.52
CA PHE A 201 -13.04 15.55 3.66
C PHE A 201 -12.60 16.95 4.13
N LYS A 202 -11.31 17.07 4.39
CA LYS A 202 -10.66 18.32 4.77
C LYS A 202 -9.68 18.76 3.69
N ASP A 203 -9.37 20.03 3.67
CA ASP A 203 -8.23 20.57 2.92
C ASP A 203 -6.93 20.54 3.76
N LEU A 204 -5.80 20.92 3.17
CA LEU A 204 -4.51 20.98 3.87
C LEU A 204 -4.48 22.01 4.99
N THR A 205 -5.36 23.02 4.97
CA THR A 205 -5.50 24.01 6.06
C THR A 205 -6.28 23.45 7.25
N GLY A 206 -6.84 22.24 7.11
CA GLY A 206 -7.66 21.56 8.13
C GLY A 206 -9.13 21.94 8.11
N ARG A 207 -9.58 22.81 7.18
CA ARG A 207 -10.99 23.16 7.04
C ARG A 207 -11.76 22.02 6.42
N LYS A 208 -12.95 21.76 6.92
CA LYS A 208 -13.91 20.86 6.28
C LYS A 208 -14.37 21.49 4.97
N ARG A 209 -14.35 20.69 3.91
CA ARG A 209 -14.84 21.12 2.60
C ARG A 209 -16.35 21.08 2.54
N THR A 210 -16.90 21.93 1.68
CA THR A 210 -18.33 21.96 1.35
C THR A 210 -18.70 20.93 0.31
N GLU A 211 -17.74 20.51 -0.50
CA GLU A 211 -17.88 19.44 -1.46
C GLU A 211 -18.14 18.11 -0.72
N ASP A 212 -19.11 17.35 -1.19
CA ASP A 212 -19.52 16.10 -0.61
C ASP A 212 -19.58 15.03 -1.71
N PHE A 213 -18.62 14.09 -1.69
CA PHE A 213 -18.54 13.02 -2.68
C PHE A 213 -19.71 12.03 -2.60
N SER A 214 -20.57 12.12 -1.58
CA SER A 214 -21.82 11.37 -1.47
C SER A 214 -23.01 12.10 -2.09
N SER A 215 -22.83 13.31 -2.63
CA SER A 215 -23.90 14.04 -3.30
C SER A 215 -24.18 13.52 -4.72
N SER A 216 -25.32 13.91 -5.28
CA SER A 216 -25.75 13.53 -6.64
C SER A 216 -24.83 14.09 -7.76
N ASP A 217 -23.86 14.93 -7.43
CA ASP A 217 -22.87 15.45 -8.37
C ASP A 217 -21.74 14.46 -8.66
N TYR A 218 -21.70 13.33 -7.95
CA TYR A 218 -20.62 12.36 -8.04
C TYR A 218 -21.15 10.95 -8.26
N TYR A 219 -20.39 10.18 -9.06
CA TYR A 219 -20.52 8.72 -9.16
C TYR A 219 -19.39 8.08 -8.37
N SER A 220 -19.72 7.25 -7.39
CA SER A 220 -18.73 6.68 -6.49
C SER A 220 -18.63 5.17 -6.59
N PHE A 221 -17.42 4.63 -6.48
CA PHE A 221 -17.13 3.20 -6.46
C PHE A 221 -15.80 2.92 -5.74
N ARG A 222 -15.58 1.64 -5.43
CA ARG A 222 -14.32 1.19 -4.84
C ARG A 222 -13.63 0.18 -5.73
N LEU A 223 -12.31 0.36 -5.93
CA LEU A 223 -11.46 -0.55 -6.67
C LEU A 223 -11.04 -1.75 -5.80
N ASN A 224 -10.56 -2.81 -6.44
CA ASN A 224 -10.12 -4.05 -5.79
C ASN A 224 -8.92 -3.91 -4.84
N ASP A 225 -8.20 -2.79 -4.90
CA ASP A 225 -7.11 -2.47 -3.97
C ASP A 225 -7.55 -1.66 -2.75
N GLY A 226 -8.84 -1.37 -2.64
CA GLY A 226 -9.43 -0.59 -1.57
C GLY A 226 -9.47 0.92 -1.79
N THR A 227 -8.93 1.42 -2.91
CA THR A 227 -9.03 2.84 -3.30
C THR A 227 -10.50 3.20 -3.52
N ALA A 228 -10.98 4.25 -2.85
CA ALA A 228 -12.28 4.83 -3.12
C ALA A 228 -12.16 5.91 -4.21
N VAL A 229 -13.13 5.95 -5.10
CA VAL A 229 -13.13 6.83 -6.27
C VAL A 229 -14.47 7.55 -6.38
N ALA A 230 -14.40 8.85 -6.70
CA ALA A 230 -15.57 9.63 -7.12
C ALA A 230 -15.30 10.29 -8.48
N ILE A 231 -16.22 10.17 -9.39
CA ILE A 231 -16.19 10.85 -10.69
C ILE A 231 -17.15 12.02 -10.63
N GLN A 232 -16.68 13.20 -11.05
CA GLN A 232 -17.49 14.38 -11.28
C GLN A 232 -17.39 14.79 -12.74
N LEU A 233 -18.52 15.09 -13.36
CA LEU A 233 -18.54 15.57 -14.74
C LEU A 233 -18.53 17.08 -14.79
N LYS A 234 -17.94 17.61 -15.86
CA LYS A 234 -18.06 19.00 -16.26
C LYS A 234 -19.38 19.23 -16.98
N THR A 235 -19.76 20.47 -17.12
CA THR A 235 -20.92 20.84 -17.93
C THR A 235 -20.65 20.62 -19.41
N LYS A 236 -21.71 20.46 -20.22
CA LYS A 236 -21.59 20.39 -21.68
C LYS A 236 -20.87 21.59 -22.29
N ALA A 237 -21.00 22.76 -21.68
CA ALA A 237 -20.33 23.98 -22.12
C ALA A 237 -18.81 23.97 -21.82
N GLU A 238 -18.36 23.18 -20.85
CA GLU A 238 -16.95 23.02 -20.49
C GLU A 238 -16.29 21.87 -21.28
N CYS A 239 -17.01 20.81 -21.59
CA CYS A 239 -16.52 19.64 -22.33
C CYS A 239 -16.92 19.71 -23.81
N ILE A 240 -16.29 20.59 -24.58
CA ILE A 240 -16.69 20.92 -25.95
C ILE A 240 -15.69 20.45 -27.02
N SER A 241 -14.50 20.00 -26.62
CA SER A 241 -13.43 19.61 -27.54
C SER A 241 -12.50 18.58 -26.93
N SER A 242 -11.64 18.01 -27.76
CA SER A 242 -10.58 17.09 -27.33
C SER A 242 -9.65 17.65 -26.26
N GLU A 243 -9.42 18.95 -26.23
CA GLU A 243 -8.51 19.64 -25.30
C GLU A 243 -9.23 20.21 -24.08
N SER A 244 -10.55 20.03 -23.97
CA SER A 244 -11.33 20.49 -22.80
C SER A 244 -11.28 19.46 -21.67
N SER A 245 -11.24 19.91 -20.42
CA SER A 245 -11.47 19.04 -19.26
C SER A 245 -12.94 18.64 -19.22
N CYS A 246 -13.22 17.35 -19.22
CA CYS A 246 -14.56 16.79 -19.28
C CYS A 246 -15.00 16.17 -17.95
N MET A 247 -14.07 15.68 -17.17
CA MET A 247 -14.36 15.03 -15.88
C MET A 247 -13.19 15.14 -14.90
N ASN A 248 -13.51 14.98 -13.64
CA ASN A 248 -12.54 14.84 -12.55
C ASN A 248 -12.66 13.46 -11.92
N PHE A 249 -11.54 12.80 -11.68
CA PHE A 249 -11.43 11.61 -10.86
C PHE A 249 -10.83 11.99 -9.51
N TYR A 250 -11.59 11.87 -8.45
CA TYR A 250 -11.10 11.99 -7.07
C TYR A 250 -10.80 10.59 -6.56
N ILE A 251 -9.62 10.40 -6.02
CA ILE A 251 -9.17 9.13 -5.46
C ILE A 251 -8.78 9.30 -4.00
N ASP A 252 -9.28 8.45 -3.15
CA ASP A 252 -8.82 8.27 -1.79
C ASP A 252 -7.98 6.99 -1.73
N THR A 253 -6.68 7.17 -1.52
CA THR A 253 -5.67 6.10 -1.65
C THR A 253 -5.76 5.05 -0.56
N ASN A 254 -6.42 5.34 0.54
CA ASN A 254 -6.56 4.45 1.69
C ASN A 254 -8.03 4.16 2.06
N GLY A 255 -9.00 4.63 1.24
CA GLY A 255 -10.43 4.50 1.46
C GLY A 255 -10.92 5.35 2.64
N LYS A 256 -11.73 4.77 3.53
CA LYS A 256 -12.28 5.50 4.69
C LYS A 256 -11.28 5.79 5.82
N LYS A 257 -10.03 5.38 5.70
CA LYS A 257 -9.05 5.56 6.77
C LYS A 257 -8.60 7.03 6.83
N TYR A 258 -8.49 7.54 8.05
CA TYR A 258 -7.96 8.88 8.25
C TYR A 258 -6.56 9.04 7.64
N PRO A 259 -6.21 10.28 7.19
CA PRO A 259 -6.76 11.58 7.62
C PRO A 259 -7.90 12.14 6.78
N ASN A 260 -8.32 11.54 5.65
CA ASN A 260 -9.36 12.03 4.73
C ASN A 260 -9.13 13.51 4.38
N THR A 261 -7.95 13.79 3.84
CA THR A 261 -7.47 15.13 3.60
C THR A 261 -6.93 15.28 2.17
N LEU A 262 -7.44 16.26 1.47
CA LEU A 262 -6.96 16.62 0.14
C LEU A 262 -5.44 16.88 0.17
N GLY A 263 -4.69 16.24 -0.73
CA GLY A 263 -3.24 16.35 -0.74
C GLY A 263 -2.49 15.48 0.28
N LYS A 264 -3.18 14.67 1.10
CA LYS A 264 -2.53 13.67 1.97
C LYS A 264 -2.86 12.24 1.54
N ASP A 265 -4.14 11.95 1.39
CA ASP A 265 -4.69 10.67 0.96
C ASP A 265 -5.74 10.81 -0.13
N ILE A 266 -6.32 12.01 -0.30
CA ILE A 266 -7.24 12.34 -1.39
C ILE A 266 -6.52 13.17 -2.44
N PHE A 267 -6.58 12.71 -3.69
CA PHE A 267 -5.95 13.31 -4.87
C PHE A 267 -6.93 13.34 -6.03
N TYR A 268 -6.65 14.17 -7.06
CA TYR A 268 -7.52 14.13 -8.21
C TYR A 268 -6.78 14.29 -9.55
N PHE A 269 -7.43 13.82 -10.61
CA PHE A 269 -6.99 13.91 -11.99
C PHE A 269 -8.07 14.55 -12.84
N ASP A 270 -7.64 15.28 -13.86
CA ASP A 270 -8.51 15.80 -14.91
C ASP A 270 -8.52 14.87 -16.10
N GLY A 271 -9.71 14.44 -16.52
CA GLY A 271 -9.94 13.70 -17.77
C GLY A 271 -10.34 14.64 -18.89
N TYR A 272 -9.56 14.65 -19.95
CA TYR A 272 -9.76 15.51 -21.12
C TYR A 272 -10.60 14.84 -22.21
N GLY A 273 -11.21 15.62 -23.10
CA GLY A 273 -12.07 15.15 -24.16
C GLY A 273 -11.41 14.14 -25.10
N ASN A 274 -10.09 14.20 -25.27
CA ASN A 274 -9.29 13.21 -26.01
C ASN A 274 -8.87 12.00 -25.17
N GLY A 275 -9.44 11.80 -23.95
CA GLY A 275 -9.14 10.72 -23.04
C GLY A 275 -7.80 10.79 -22.33
N LYS A 276 -7.03 11.85 -22.55
CA LYS A 276 -5.83 12.06 -21.77
C LYS A 276 -6.20 12.33 -20.31
N LEU A 277 -5.50 11.67 -19.43
CA LEU A 277 -5.60 11.92 -18.00
C LEU A 277 -4.44 12.80 -17.56
N ARG A 278 -4.73 13.85 -16.80
CA ARG A 278 -3.72 14.78 -16.30
C ARG A 278 -3.79 14.86 -14.76
N ALA A 279 -2.65 14.77 -14.13
CA ALA A 279 -2.58 15.00 -12.69
C ALA A 279 -2.81 16.48 -12.37
N ALA A 280 -3.68 16.76 -11.42
CA ALA A 280 -3.99 18.13 -11.04
C ALA A 280 -2.77 18.84 -10.45
N GLY A 281 -2.59 20.09 -10.82
CA GLY A 281 -1.47 20.92 -10.36
C GLY A 281 -0.16 20.71 -11.12
N ILE A 282 -0.19 20.19 -12.34
CA ILE A 282 1.00 20.15 -13.18
C ILE A 282 1.51 21.58 -13.42
N ASP A 283 2.82 21.77 -13.31
CA ASP A 283 3.50 23.06 -13.43
C ASP A 283 3.20 24.07 -12.31
N HIS A 284 2.38 23.72 -11.30
CA HIS A 284 2.15 24.53 -10.13
C HIS A 284 3.09 24.18 -8.98
N SER A 285 3.71 25.19 -8.39
CA SER A 285 4.61 25.02 -7.25
C SER A 285 3.84 25.03 -5.93
N PRO A 286 4.23 24.20 -4.94
CA PRO A 286 3.64 24.28 -3.60
C PRO A 286 3.84 25.63 -2.91
N SER A 287 4.88 26.40 -3.27
CA SER A 287 5.16 27.75 -2.79
C SER A 287 4.21 28.83 -3.33
N GLU A 288 3.37 28.51 -4.32
CA GLU A 288 2.38 29.45 -4.82
C GLU A 288 1.38 29.86 -3.74
N THR A 289 1.10 31.16 -3.68
CA THR A 289 0.23 31.73 -2.65
C THR A 289 -1.27 31.60 -2.95
N GLY A 290 -1.62 30.98 -4.07
CA GLY A 290 -3.00 30.75 -4.47
C GLY A 290 -3.74 29.79 -3.52
N TRP A 291 -5.05 30.03 -3.32
CA TRP A 291 -5.90 29.17 -2.48
C TRP A 291 -5.83 27.68 -2.86
N ALA A 292 -5.77 27.38 -4.14
CA ALA A 292 -5.74 26.00 -4.63
C ALA A 292 -4.47 25.24 -4.21
N ALA A 293 -3.30 25.92 -4.20
CA ALA A 293 -2.06 25.34 -3.71
C ALA A 293 -2.11 25.10 -2.19
N GLN A 294 -2.56 26.11 -1.44
CA GLN A 294 -2.64 26.05 0.04
C GLN A 294 -3.67 25.02 0.53
N GLU A 295 -4.76 24.83 -0.19
CA GLU A 295 -5.80 23.85 0.15
C GLU A 295 -5.45 22.42 -0.28
N GLY A 296 -4.43 22.24 -1.14
CA GLY A 296 -3.99 20.92 -1.58
C GLY A 296 -4.52 20.48 -2.94
N TRP A 297 -5.21 21.36 -3.68
CA TRP A 297 -5.76 21.01 -5.00
C TRP A 297 -4.66 20.70 -6.05
N TYR A 298 -3.50 21.34 -5.95
CA TYR A 298 -2.41 21.19 -6.92
C TYR A 298 -1.32 20.20 -6.49
N THR A 299 -1.63 19.28 -5.57
CA THR A 299 -0.62 18.41 -4.98
C THR A 299 -0.44 17.08 -5.73
N THR A 300 -1.42 16.68 -6.53
CA THR A 300 -1.39 15.37 -7.22
C THR A 300 -0.21 15.25 -8.18
N ALA A 301 0.00 16.26 -9.02
CA ALA A 301 1.12 16.28 -9.96
C ALA A 301 2.46 16.30 -9.21
N TRP A 302 2.58 17.09 -8.14
CA TRP A 302 3.78 17.11 -7.32
C TRP A 302 4.09 15.73 -6.75
N ALA A 303 3.12 15.10 -6.07
CA ALA A 303 3.28 13.76 -5.51
C ALA A 303 3.70 12.72 -6.55
N MET A 304 3.15 12.81 -7.76
CA MET A 304 3.39 11.84 -8.83
C MET A 304 4.74 12.05 -9.53
N TYR A 305 5.10 13.31 -9.86
CA TYR A 305 6.29 13.62 -10.66
C TYR A 305 7.55 13.91 -9.82
N LYS A 306 7.39 14.53 -8.65
CA LYS A 306 8.50 14.78 -7.71
C LYS A 306 8.70 13.64 -6.71
N GLU A 307 7.80 12.67 -6.67
CA GLU A 307 7.86 11.42 -5.88
C GLU A 307 8.03 11.65 -4.37
N ASN A 308 7.48 12.74 -3.87
CA ASN A 308 7.47 13.06 -2.45
C ASN A 308 6.24 13.88 -2.05
N LEU A 309 5.99 13.94 -0.74
CA LEU A 309 4.94 14.77 -0.13
C LEU A 309 5.56 15.90 0.71
N ASP A 310 6.71 16.43 0.29
CA ASP A 310 7.44 17.47 1.02
C ASP A 310 6.67 18.79 1.16
N TYR A 311 5.69 19.04 0.29
CA TYR A 311 4.75 20.16 0.45
C TYR A 311 3.96 20.12 1.78
N LEU A 312 3.86 18.97 2.43
CA LEU A 312 3.27 18.86 3.78
C LEU A 312 4.18 19.42 4.88
N ARG A 313 5.47 19.63 4.60
CA ARG A 313 6.50 20.02 5.57
C ARG A 313 7.11 21.39 5.31
N CYS A 314 7.34 21.74 4.06
CA CYS A 314 8.02 22.98 3.69
C CYS A 314 7.49 23.56 2.35
N PRO A 315 6.17 23.80 2.21
CA PRO A 315 5.57 24.24 0.95
C PRO A 315 6.26 25.50 0.40
N ASP A 316 6.57 26.46 1.25
CA ASP A 316 7.16 27.77 0.87
C ASP A 316 8.55 27.67 0.21
N LYS A 317 9.20 26.53 0.31
CA LYS A 317 10.57 26.29 -0.20
C LYS A 317 10.59 25.50 -1.50
N LEU A 318 9.45 25.02 -1.96
CA LEU A 318 9.34 24.07 -3.06
C LEU A 318 8.88 24.76 -4.33
N GLU A 319 9.63 24.56 -5.42
CA GLU A 319 9.36 25.12 -6.74
C GLU A 319 9.37 24.03 -7.79
N TRP A 320 8.45 24.11 -8.77
CA TRP A 320 8.32 23.11 -9.81
C TRP A 320 9.61 22.94 -10.62
N ASN A 321 10.24 24.03 -11.03
CA ASN A 321 11.48 24.05 -11.80
C ASN A 321 12.73 24.36 -10.94
N GLY A 322 12.61 24.23 -9.63
CA GLY A 322 13.63 24.54 -8.66
C GLY A 322 13.81 23.47 -7.60
N LYS A 323 13.83 23.91 -6.34
CA LYS A 323 14.00 23.00 -5.19
C LYS A 323 12.77 22.09 -5.03
N SER A 324 12.99 20.79 -5.06
CA SER A 324 11.91 19.78 -5.00
C SER A 324 11.84 18.99 -3.69
N THR A 325 12.71 19.28 -2.70
CA THR A 325 12.72 18.59 -1.40
C THR A 325 12.95 19.55 -0.25
N CYS A 326 12.53 19.18 0.97
CA CYS A 326 12.79 19.98 2.18
C CYS A 326 14.24 19.99 2.66
N LYS A 327 15.07 19.11 2.14
CA LYS A 327 16.49 18.95 2.53
C LYS A 327 17.40 19.93 1.82
#